data_fb99b585631be3dd70e151e5d5113226
#
_entry.id   fb99b585631be3dd70e151e5d5113226
#
_cell.length_a   1.000
_cell.length_b   1.000
_cell.length_c   1.000
_cell.angle_alpha   90.00
_cell.angle_beta   90.00
_cell.angle_gamma   90.00
#
_symmetry.space_group_name_H-M   'P 1'
#
loop_
_entity.id
_entity.type
_entity.pdbx_description
1 polymer ?
#
loop_
_entity_poly.entity_id
_entity_poly.type
_entity_poly.pdbx_seq_one_letter_code
_entity_poly.pdbx_strand_id
1 'polypeptide(L)'
;MNDLLNKKCVPCEGGVLPFDISEIHKYQKKVDGWDIIKNEKKIFYLYKKYEFKNFLESQIFINKVGDISENEGHHPDISFGWGYAEIKITTHAIEGLSENDFILAAKIDQIINV
;
A
#
# COMPACT_ATOMS: atom_id res chain seq x y z
N MET A 1 -6.64 6.51 -16.50
CA MET A 1 -6.36 5.09 -16.32
C MET A 1 -5.08 4.88 -15.55
N ASN A 2 -5.10 3.98 -14.59
CA ASN A 2 -3.95 3.74 -13.72
C ASN A 2 -3.07 2.64 -14.29
N ASP A 3 -1.87 3.00 -14.76
CA ASP A 3 -0.93 2.04 -15.31
C ASP A 3 -0.28 1.16 -14.24
N LEU A 4 -0.41 1.53 -12.96
CA LEU A 4 0.16 0.75 -11.86
C LEU A 4 -0.47 -0.64 -11.75
N LEU A 5 -1.74 -0.77 -12.14
CA LEU A 5 -2.44 -2.06 -12.09
C LEU A 5 -1.81 -3.10 -13.00
N ASN A 6 -1.13 -2.68 -14.05
CA ASN A 6 -0.49 -3.57 -15.01
C ASN A 6 0.96 -3.88 -14.67
N LYS A 7 1.47 -3.29 -13.60
CA LYS A 7 2.84 -3.52 -13.17
C LYS A 7 2.88 -4.54 -12.07
N LYS A 8 4.05 -5.13 -11.88
CA LYS A 8 4.29 -6.08 -10.81
C LYS A 8 5.41 -5.54 -9.93
N CYS A 9 5.27 -5.75 -8.62
CA CYS A 9 6.32 -5.37 -7.69
C CYS A 9 7.58 -6.18 -7.99
N VAL A 10 8.74 -5.51 -7.92
CA VAL A 10 10.03 -6.16 -8.12
C VAL A 10 10.78 -6.18 -6.80
N PRO A 11 11.68 -7.17 -6.60
CA PRO A 11 12.46 -7.21 -5.37
C PRO A 11 13.21 -5.89 -5.19
N CYS A 12 13.16 -5.36 -3.97
CA CYS A 12 13.81 -4.10 -3.66
C CYS A 12 15.08 -4.41 -2.87
N GLU A 13 16.22 -4.07 -3.46
CA GLU A 13 17.50 -4.31 -2.82
C GLU A 13 17.95 -3.06 -2.08
N GLY A 14 18.64 -3.24 -0.95
CA GLY A 14 19.21 -2.13 -0.23
C GLY A 14 20.21 -1.38 -1.09
N GLY A 15 20.34 -0.07 -0.86
CA GLY A 15 21.23 0.77 -1.65
C GLY A 15 20.53 1.57 -2.73
N VAL A 16 19.29 1.21 -3.07
CA VAL A 16 18.46 2.03 -3.93
C VAL A 16 17.88 3.16 -3.09
N LEU A 17 17.88 4.38 -3.62
CA LEU A 17 17.36 5.52 -2.88
C LEU A 17 15.83 5.49 -2.88
N PRO A 18 15.21 5.81 -1.73
CA PRO A 18 13.75 5.95 -1.71
C PRO A 18 13.33 7.19 -2.52
N PHE A 19 12.06 7.23 -2.90
CA PHE A 19 11.50 8.40 -3.58
C PHE A 19 11.68 9.65 -2.71
N ASP A 20 12.02 10.77 -3.34
CA ASP A 20 11.98 12.07 -2.67
C ASP A 20 10.52 12.55 -2.65
N ILE A 21 10.28 13.66 -1.96
CA ILE A 21 8.92 14.17 -1.77
C ILE A 21 8.23 14.50 -3.10
N SER A 22 8.97 14.94 -4.09
CA SER A 22 8.44 15.27 -5.41
C SER A 22 7.92 14.02 -6.12
N GLU A 23 8.70 12.93 -6.10
CA GLU A 23 8.28 11.65 -6.67
C GLU A 23 7.09 11.07 -5.92
N ILE A 24 7.09 11.19 -4.58
CA ILE A 24 5.98 10.71 -3.75
C ILE A 24 4.68 11.39 -4.18
N HIS A 25 4.69 12.72 -4.31
CA HIS A 25 3.47 13.44 -4.72
C HIS A 25 3.04 13.10 -6.13
N LYS A 26 3.99 12.88 -7.02
CA LYS A 26 3.69 12.47 -8.39
C LYS A 26 2.94 11.14 -8.41
N TYR A 27 3.41 10.18 -7.64
CA TYR A 27 2.78 8.86 -7.59
C TYR A 27 1.50 8.85 -6.77
N GLN A 28 1.39 9.71 -5.74
CA GLN A 28 0.19 9.80 -4.93
C GLN A 28 -1.04 10.11 -5.78
N LYS A 29 -0.87 10.87 -6.85
CA LYS A 29 -1.96 11.21 -7.77
C LYS A 29 -2.48 10.00 -8.54
N LYS A 30 -1.73 8.92 -8.57
CA LYS A 30 -2.08 7.70 -9.29
C LYS A 30 -2.88 6.72 -8.44
N VAL A 31 -3.00 6.97 -7.14
CA VAL A 31 -3.77 6.13 -6.22
C VAL A 31 -4.79 7.00 -5.51
N ASP A 32 -5.89 6.36 -5.06
CA ASP A 32 -7.02 7.09 -4.51
C ASP A 32 -7.13 6.93 -3.00
N GLY A 33 -7.12 8.06 -2.29
CA GLY A 33 -7.39 8.06 -0.86
C GLY A 33 -6.26 7.58 0.03
N TRP A 34 -5.04 7.51 -0.48
CA TRP A 34 -3.88 7.11 0.31
C TRP A 34 -3.17 8.34 0.86
N ASP A 35 -2.95 8.36 2.17
CA ASP A 35 -2.22 9.43 2.85
C ASP A 35 -0.74 9.11 2.89
N ILE A 36 0.07 10.15 2.81
CA ILE A 36 1.52 10.03 2.97
C ILE A 36 1.85 10.44 4.41
N ILE A 37 2.35 9.49 5.18
CA ILE A 37 2.66 9.70 6.59
C ILE A 37 4.17 9.52 6.80
N LYS A 38 4.75 10.34 7.66
CA LYS A 38 6.15 10.21 8.05
C LYS A 38 6.19 9.74 9.51
N ASN A 39 6.89 8.65 9.77
CA ASN A 39 6.99 8.12 11.13
C ASN A 39 8.07 8.85 11.95
N GLU A 40 8.28 8.39 13.18
CA GLU A 40 9.24 9.00 14.12
C GLU A 40 10.67 8.99 13.58
N LYS A 41 11.00 8.00 12.76
CA LYS A 41 12.33 7.87 12.16
C LYS A 41 12.45 8.62 10.84
N LYS A 42 11.43 9.42 10.51
CA LYS A 42 11.35 10.20 9.27
C LYS A 42 11.25 9.33 8.01
N ILE A 43 10.69 8.12 8.16
CA ILE A 43 10.44 7.20 7.05
C ILE A 43 9.00 7.40 6.58
N PHE A 44 8.83 7.62 5.29
CA PHE A 44 7.50 7.77 4.70
C PHE A 44 6.84 6.41 4.49
N TYR A 45 5.52 6.38 4.71
CA TYR A 45 4.70 5.23 4.37
C TYR A 45 3.34 5.68 3.86
N LEU A 46 2.68 4.82 3.10
CA LEU A 46 1.31 5.04 2.65
C LEU A 46 0.35 4.50 3.71
N TYR A 47 -0.73 5.22 3.93
CA TYR A 47 -1.73 4.81 4.89
C TYR A 47 -3.13 4.98 4.30
N LYS A 48 -4.00 3.98 4.49
CA LYS A 48 -5.40 4.10 4.15
C LYS A 48 -6.24 3.26 5.10
N LYS A 49 -7.39 3.84 5.50
CA LYS A 49 -8.36 3.13 6.31
C LYS A 49 -9.59 2.85 5.45
N TYR A 50 -10.07 1.63 5.50
CA TYR A 50 -11.28 1.20 4.82
C TYR A 50 -12.34 0.89 5.86
N GLU A 51 -13.61 1.20 5.56
CA GLU A 51 -14.71 0.94 6.46
C GLU A 51 -15.64 -0.11 5.87
N PHE A 52 -16.12 -0.98 6.73
CA PHE A 52 -16.95 -2.12 6.33
C PHE A 52 -18.16 -2.22 7.24
N LYS A 53 -19.12 -3.05 6.82
CA LYS A 53 -20.39 -3.20 7.51
C LYS A 53 -20.26 -3.98 8.82
N ASN A 54 -19.30 -4.90 8.89
CA ASN A 54 -19.12 -5.76 10.06
C ASN A 54 -17.71 -6.39 10.05
N PHE A 55 -17.45 -7.26 11.03
CA PHE A 55 -16.16 -7.92 11.14
C PHE A 55 -15.87 -8.84 9.97
N LEU A 56 -16.88 -9.61 9.55
CA LEU A 56 -16.68 -10.58 8.47
C LEU A 56 -16.26 -9.89 7.17
N GLU A 57 -16.86 -8.76 6.84
CA GLU A 57 -16.47 -8.02 5.64
C GLU A 57 -15.06 -7.50 5.73
N SER A 58 -14.65 -7.02 6.90
CA SER A 58 -13.27 -6.58 7.13
C SER A 58 -12.30 -7.76 6.92
N GLN A 59 -12.65 -8.92 7.47
CA GLN A 59 -11.81 -10.11 7.37
C GLN A 59 -11.69 -10.59 5.92
N ILE A 60 -12.78 -10.60 5.18
CA ILE A 60 -12.77 -10.99 3.76
C ILE A 60 -11.84 -10.08 2.96
N PHE A 61 -11.94 -8.76 3.21
CA PHE A 61 -11.07 -7.80 2.56
C PHE A 61 -9.59 -8.08 2.87
N ILE A 62 -9.27 -8.28 4.15
CA ILE A 62 -7.89 -8.51 4.58
C ILE A 62 -7.32 -9.80 4.00
N ASN A 63 -8.14 -10.85 3.87
CA ASN A 63 -7.70 -12.07 3.24
C ASN A 63 -7.29 -11.84 1.78
N LYS A 64 -8.04 -11.01 1.07
CA LYS A 64 -7.71 -10.67 -0.31
C LYS A 64 -6.45 -9.81 -0.39
N VAL A 65 -6.28 -8.89 0.55
CA VAL A 65 -5.05 -8.08 0.62
C VAL A 65 -3.84 -8.99 0.83
N GLY A 66 -3.97 -9.98 1.71
CA GLY A 66 -2.91 -10.93 1.97
C GLY A 66 -2.52 -11.71 0.72
N ASP A 67 -3.52 -12.17 -0.04
CA ASP A 67 -3.26 -12.92 -1.28
C ASP A 67 -2.52 -12.07 -2.29
N ILE A 68 -2.92 -10.83 -2.46
CA ILE A 68 -2.26 -9.90 -3.38
C ILE A 68 -0.82 -9.64 -2.92
N SER A 69 -0.64 -9.43 -1.62
CA SER A 69 0.68 -9.13 -1.05
C SER A 69 1.66 -10.28 -1.27
N GLU A 70 1.18 -11.52 -1.07
CA GLU A 70 2.01 -12.69 -1.32
C GLU A 70 2.35 -12.84 -2.80
N ASN A 71 1.38 -12.58 -3.66
CA ASN A 71 1.58 -12.68 -5.09
C ASN A 71 2.57 -11.64 -5.60
N GLU A 72 2.56 -10.44 -5.00
CA GLU A 72 3.46 -9.35 -5.39
C GLU A 72 4.81 -9.42 -4.69
N GLY A 73 4.92 -10.21 -3.63
CA GLY A 73 6.16 -10.26 -2.86
C GLY A 73 6.45 -8.97 -2.11
N HIS A 74 5.42 -8.20 -1.78
CA HIS A 74 5.55 -6.94 -1.06
C HIS A 74 4.46 -6.88 0.00
N HIS A 75 4.85 -6.77 1.26
CA HIS A 75 3.95 -7.02 2.38
C HIS A 75 3.66 -5.75 3.19
N PRO A 76 2.39 -5.37 3.31
CA PRO A 76 2.00 -4.21 4.12
C PRO A 76 1.85 -4.61 5.59
N ASP A 77 1.77 -3.61 6.46
CA ASP A 77 1.32 -3.82 7.81
C ASP A 77 -0.18 -3.64 7.85
N ILE A 78 -0.88 -4.57 8.46
CA ILE A 78 -2.33 -4.64 8.43
C ILE A 78 -2.89 -4.66 9.85
N SER A 79 -3.92 -3.86 10.09
CA SER A 79 -4.68 -3.88 11.32
C SER A 79 -6.16 -3.89 10.92
N PHE A 80 -6.98 -4.72 11.55
CA PHE A 80 -8.41 -4.72 11.23
C PHE A 80 -9.22 -5.17 12.44
N GLY A 81 -10.51 -4.87 12.36
CA GLY A 81 -11.44 -5.25 13.41
C GLY A 81 -12.85 -5.12 12.89
N TRP A 82 -13.81 -4.99 13.81
CA TRP A 82 -15.20 -4.87 13.43
C TRP A 82 -15.42 -3.58 12.66
N GLY A 83 -15.73 -3.73 11.37
CA GLY A 83 -16.09 -2.60 10.52
C GLY A 83 -14.96 -1.77 9.98
N TYR A 84 -13.69 -2.18 10.12
CA TYR A 84 -12.58 -1.40 9.59
C TYR A 84 -11.36 -2.25 9.26
N ALA A 85 -10.52 -1.70 8.38
CA ALA A 85 -9.19 -2.23 8.10
C ALA A 85 -8.26 -1.06 7.82
N GLU A 86 -7.04 -1.13 8.36
CA GLU A 86 -6.01 -0.12 8.14
C GLU A 86 -4.82 -0.77 7.48
N ILE A 87 -4.31 -0.13 6.43
CA ILE A 87 -3.18 -0.66 5.65
C ILE A 87 -2.06 0.37 5.65
N LYS A 88 -0.86 -0.08 6.00
CA LYS A 88 0.35 0.75 5.92
C LYS A 88 1.34 0.07 4.97
N ILE A 89 1.84 0.82 4.01
CA ILE A 89 2.77 0.27 3.01
C ILE A 89 4.03 1.10 2.97
N THR A 90 5.18 0.44 3.08
CA THR A 90 6.48 1.07 2.87
C THR A 90 7.46 0.01 2.41
N THR A 91 8.60 0.44 1.89
CA THR A 91 9.65 -0.49 1.47
C THR A 91 10.78 -0.47 2.50
N HIS A 92 10.76 -1.46 3.40
CA HIS A 92 11.68 -1.51 4.53
C HIS A 92 13.16 -1.53 4.10
N ALA A 93 13.46 -2.22 3.01
CA ALA A 93 14.84 -2.37 2.55
C ALA A 93 15.53 -1.05 2.22
N ILE A 94 14.76 -0.02 1.85
CA ILE A 94 15.28 1.30 1.50
C ILE A 94 14.81 2.39 2.45
N GLU A 95 14.08 2.01 3.49
CA GLU A 95 13.57 2.93 4.51
C GLU A 95 12.77 4.08 3.91
N GLY A 96 11.82 3.75 3.03
CA GLY A 96 10.99 4.76 2.39
C GLY A 96 10.11 4.18 1.30
N LEU A 97 9.61 5.06 0.44
CA LEU A 97 8.69 4.68 -0.62
C LEU A 97 9.39 4.44 -1.95
N SER A 98 8.85 3.51 -2.70
CA SER A 98 9.26 3.19 -4.07
C SER A 98 8.01 2.97 -4.90
N GLU A 99 8.18 2.72 -6.19
CA GLU A 99 7.05 2.42 -7.06
C GLU A 99 6.27 1.20 -6.56
N ASN A 100 6.95 0.22 -5.96
CA ASN A 100 6.29 -0.99 -5.43
C ASN A 100 5.16 -0.67 -4.46
N ASP A 101 5.34 0.34 -3.61
CA ASP A 101 4.33 0.70 -2.62
C ASP A 101 3.06 1.19 -3.31
N PHE A 102 3.22 1.98 -4.36
CA PHE A 102 2.08 2.51 -5.11
C PHE A 102 1.43 1.44 -5.98
N ILE A 103 2.20 0.51 -6.51
CA ILE A 103 1.65 -0.65 -7.25
C ILE A 103 0.74 -1.45 -6.31
N LEU A 104 1.23 -1.76 -5.12
CA LEU A 104 0.46 -2.53 -4.15
C LEU A 104 -0.80 -1.76 -3.73
N ALA A 105 -0.68 -0.46 -3.46
CA ALA A 105 -1.82 0.38 -3.10
C ALA A 105 -2.90 0.35 -4.17
N ALA A 106 -2.51 0.49 -5.43
CA ALA A 106 -3.46 0.47 -6.55
C ALA A 106 -4.18 -0.88 -6.63
N LYS A 107 -3.46 -1.98 -6.46
CA LYS A 107 -4.05 -3.31 -6.53
C LYS A 107 -4.97 -3.60 -5.35
N ILE A 108 -4.65 -3.09 -4.17
CA ILE A 108 -5.53 -3.22 -3.02
C ILE A 108 -6.83 -2.45 -3.26
N ASP A 109 -6.75 -1.24 -3.80
CA ASP A 109 -7.94 -0.46 -4.12
C ASP A 109 -8.86 -1.16 -5.11
N GLN A 110 -8.29 -1.95 -6.00
CA GLN A 110 -9.05 -2.69 -7.01
C GLN A 110 -9.99 -3.72 -6.39
N ILE A 111 -9.67 -4.24 -5.21
CA ILE A 111 -10.53 -5.20 -4.50
C ILE A 111 -11.90 -4.59 -4.23
N ILE A 112 -11.93 -3.34 -3.81
CA ILE A 112 -13.16 -2.64 -3.43
C ILE A 112 -13.97 -2.23 -4.66
N ASN A 113 -13.30 -1.96 -5.77
CA ASN A 113 -13.94 -1.42 -6.97
C ASN A 113 -14.46 -2.49 -7.94
N VAL A 114 -14.42 -3.74 -7.54
CA VAL A 114 -14.89 -4.85 -8.38
C VAL A 114 -16.36 -5.15 -8.12
#